data_0e534ac84edcc68c1aa5b3a1a49a1770
#
_entry.id   0e534ac84edcc68c1aa5b3a1a49a1770
#
_cell.length_a   1.000
_cell.length_b   1.000
_cell.length_c   1.000
_cell.angle_alpha   90.00
_cell.angle_beta   90.00
_cell.angle_gamma   90.00
#
_symmetry.space_group_name_H-M   'P 1'
#
loop_
_entity.id
_entity.type
_entity.pdbx_description
1 polymer ?
#
loop_
_entity_poly.entity_id
_entity_poly.type
_entity_poly.pdbx_seq_one_letter_code
_entity_poly.pdbx_strand_id
1 'polypeptide(L)'
;MVKAAALAFALIFTSSCGLIGSLRPAPTIAPLISAAFLSVHLFVGDQGDAQERSRLPDLRDALAAALPNAWATATAGRGQLSLRTDGDIDVELDGTSGTSALTQHSSGGKVTSRKIAVHTVDGSRHLAVPELMATVLHELGHIWCCFGPGTKDGHWAETPTDFSSVGLMYSPMNCRASRGSDPICPSVFSERELAEMRLNGP
;
A
#
# COMPACT_ATOMS: atom_id res chain seq x y z
N MET A 1 30.01 70.67 25.37
CA MET A 1 29.99 69.64 24.33
C MET A 1 29.60 68.33 24.99
N VAL A 2 28.34 67.98 24.90
CA VAL A 2 27.79 66.73 25.50
C VAL A 2 27.49 65.78 24.34
N LYS A 3 28.21 64.63 24.29
CA LYS A 3 27.98 63.56 23.31
C LYS A 3 26.85 62.66 23.82
N ALA A 4 25.74 62.66 23.14
CA ALA A 4 24.65 61.70 23.36
C ALA A 4 25.02 60.33 22.80
N ALA A 5 25.01 59.32 23.66
CA ALA A 5 25.16 57.91 23.25
C ALA A 5 23.76 57.35 23.00
N ALA A 6 23.51 56.95 21.78
CA ALA A 6 22.27 56.23 21.40
C ALA A 6 22.39 54.78 21.78
N LEU A 7 21.54 54.30 22.69
CA LEU A 7 21.41 52.88 23.02
C LEU A 7 20.46 52.22 22.00
N ALA A 8 21.01 51.35 21.14
CA ALA A 8 20.19 50.55 20.27
C ALA A 8 19.69 49.30 21.03
N PHE A 9 18.38 49.26 21.28
CA PHE A 9 17.72 48.07 21.79
C PHE A 9 17.47 47.08 20.68
N ALA A 10 18.26 46.00 20.67
CA ALA A 10 17.98 44.86 19.80
C ALA A 10 16.85 44.03 20.37
N LEU A 11 15.68 44.10 19.73
CA LEU A 11 14.55 43.23 20.00
C LEU A 11 14.85 41.86 19.38
N ILE A 12 15.21 40.90 20.22
CA ILE A 12 15.31 39.50 19.86
C ILE A 12 13.89 38.93 19.76
N PHE A 13 13.37 38.83 18.55
CA PHE A 13 12.18 38.03 18.30
C PHE A 13 12.58 36.54 18.35
N THR A 14 12.30 35.91 19.48
CA THR A 14 12.29 34.46 19.57
C THR A 14 11.07 33.97 18.80
N SER A 15 11.27 33.56 17.54
CA SER A 15 10.29 32.81 16.78
C SER A 15 10.10 31.47 17.47
N SER A 16 9.07 31.37 18.28
CA SER A 16 8.53 30.10 18.73
C SER A 16 8.00 29.37 17.50
N CYS A 17 8.83 28.48 16.92
CA CYS A 17 8.38 27.51 15.95
C CYS A 17 7.43 26.56 16.68
N GLY A 18 6.15 26.92 16.71
CA GLY A 18 5.09 26.04 17.14
C GLY A 18 5.13 24.82 16.25
N LEU A 19 5.37 23.67 16.86
CA LEU A 19 5.08 22.36 16.30
C LEU A 19 3.57 22.32 15.99
N ILE A 20 3.20 22.81 14.81
CA ILE A 20 1.93 22.48 14.19
C ILE A 20 2.13 21.05 13.74
N GLY A 21 1.78 20.11 14.63
CA GLY A 21 1.59 18.73 14.23
C GLY A 21 0.69 18.76 13.01
N SER A 22 1.24 18.35 11.88
CA SER A 22 0.49 18.16 10.64
C SER A 22 -0.58 17.10 10.93
N LEU A 23 -1.73 17.55 11.43
CA LEU A 23 -2.95 16.78 11.36
C LEU A 23 -3.22 16.64 9.87
N ARG A 24 -2.76 15.52 9.27
CA ARG A 24 -3.25 15.12 7.96
C ARG A 24 -4.76 15.09 8.08
N PRO A 25 -5.50 15.96 7.36
CA PRO A 25 -6.94 15.84 7.36
C PRO A 25 -7.26 14.41 6.95
N ALA A 26 -8.08 13.74 7.75
CA ALA A 26 -8.63 12.46 7.35
C ALA A 26 -9.18 12.62 5.92
N PRO A 27 -8.93 11.66 5.01
CA PRO A 27 -9.39 11.76 3.64
C PRO A 27 -10.92 11.97 3.65
N THR A 28 -11.32 13.20 3.35
CA THR A 28 -12.72 13.67 3.44
C THR A 28 -13.59 13.09 2.32
N ILE A 29 -13.00 12.27 1.46
CA ILE A 29 -13.69 11.68 0.32
C ILE A 29 -13.65 10.17 0.51
N ALA A 30 -14.83 9.60 0.80
CA ALA A 30 -15.00 8.15 0.71
C ALA A 30 -14.49 7.71 -0.68
N PRO A 31 -13.66 6.67 -0.77
CA PRO A 31 -13.22 6.17 -2.05
C PRO A 31 -14.45 5.84 -2.89
N LEU A 32 -14.49 6.33 -4.13
CA LEU A 32 -15.56 6.02 -5.09
C LEU A 32 -15.62 4.52 -5.41
N ILE A 33 -14.56 3.80 -5.05
CA ILE A 33 -14.40 2.37 -5.27
C ILE A 33 -14.78 1.61 -4.01
N SER A 34 -15.61 0.60 -4.17
CA SER A 34 -16.00 -0.30 -3.09
C SER A 34 -15.05 -1.51 -3.02
N ALA A 35 -14.56 -1.83 -1.83
CA ALA A 35 -13.81 -3.06 -1.59
C ALA A 35 -14.65 -4.32 -1.84
N ALA A 36 -16.00 -4.20 -1.79
CA ALA A 36 -16.90 -5.31 -2.09
C ALA A 36 -16.95 -5.65 -3.60
N PHE A 37 -16.71 -4.67 -4.47
CA PHE A 37 -16.73 -4.86 -5.93
C PHE A 37 -15.57 -4.08 -6.55
N LEU A 38 -14.44 -4.75 -6.72
CA LEU A 38 -13.21 -4.15 -7.20
C LEU A 38 -12.94 -4.55 -8.65
N SER A 39 -12.53 -3.58 -9.48
CA SER A 39 -12.03 -3.84 -10.82
C SER A 39 -10.57 -3.43 -10.94
N VAL A 40 -9.74 -4.31 -11.50
CA VAL A 40 -8.29 -4.14 -11.59
C VAL A 40 -7.83 -4.37 -13.03
N HIS A 41 -6.98 -3.48 -13.52
CA HIS A 41 -6.22 -3.67 -14.75
C HIS A 41 -4.81 -4.13 -14.37
N LEU A 42 -4.52 -5.41 -14.56
CA LEU A 42 -3.21 -6.01 -14.29
C LEU A 42 -2.39 -6.08 -15.58
N PHE A 43 -1.23 -5.44 -15.60
CA PHE A 43 -0.37 -5.38 -16.78
C PHE A 43 1.12 -5.46 -16.42
N VAL A 44 1.94 -5.59 -17.44
CA VAL A 44 3.40 -5.69 -17.34
C VAL A 44 4.01 -4.36 -17.74
N GLY A 45 4.93 -3.84 -16.92
CA GLY A 45 5.77 -2.70 -17.25
C GLY A 45 6.90 -3.11 -18.23
N ASP A 46 7.61 -2.11 -18.69
CA ASP A 46 8.74 -2.27 -19.63
C ASP A 46 10.12 -2.26 -18.93
N GLN A 47 10.12 -2.08 -17.61
CA GLN A 47 11.33 -1.95 -16.79
C GLN A 47 11.90 -3.32 -16.39
N GLY A 48 13.18 -3.32 -15.99
CA GLY A 48 13.91 -4.50 -15.56
C GLY A 48 14.96 -4.98 -16.56
N ASP A 49 15.79 -5.92 -16.15
CA ASP A 49 16.74 -6.56 -17.04
C ASP A 49 16.07 -7.55 -18.02
N ALA A 50 16.83 -8.10 -18.96
CA ALA A 50 16.28 -8.99 -19.98
C ALA A 50 15.70 -10.29 -19.39
N GLN A 51 16.31 -10.82 -18.33
CA GLN A 51 15.84 -12.01 -17.66
C GLN A 51 14.51 -11.76 -16.97
N GLU A 52 14.41 -10.66 -16.21
CA GLU A 52 13.19 -10.31 -15.51
C GLU A 52 12.06 -9.99 -16.48
N ARG A 53 12.32 -9.17 -17.49
CA ARG A 53 11.31 -8.86 -18.52
C ARG A 53 10.76 -10.11 -19.22
N SER A 54 11.58 -11.16 -19.38
CA SER A 54 11.12 -12.40 -20.01
C SER A 54 10.14 -13.20 -19.15
N ARG A 55 10.18 -13.07 -17.82
CA ARG A 55 9.28 -13.77 -16.88
C ARG A 55 8.04 -12.97 -16.48
N LEU A 56 8.02 -11.65 -16.68
CA LEU A 56 6.87 -10.82 -16.29
C LEU A 56 5.54 -11.26 -16.90
N PRO A 57 5.45 -11.68 -18.18
CA PRO A 57 4.18 -12.18 -18.73
C PRO A 57 3.65 -13.42 -18.00
N ASP A 58 4.51 -14.39 -17.67
CA ASP A 58 4.12 -15.60 -16.95
C ASP A 58 3.68 -15.28 -15.52
N LEU A 59 4.38 -14.35 -14.86
CA LEU A 59 3.99 -13.84 -13.52
C LEU A 59 2.63 -13.15 -13.56
N ARG A 60 2.40 -12.28 -14.55
CA ARG A 60 1.11 -11.62 -14.74
C ARG A 60 -0.01 -12.66 -14.92
N ASP A 61 0.20 -13.64 -15.76
CA ASP A 61 -0.82 -14.66 -16.07
C ASP A 61 -1.13 -15.51 -14.83
N ALA A 62 -0.09 -15.90 -14.07
CA ALA A 62 -0.26 -16.61 -12.81
C ALA A 62 -1.02 -15.77 -11.76
N LEU A 63 -0.69 -14.48 -11.62
CA LEU A 63 -1.41 -13.57 -10.74
C LEU A 63 -2.85 -13.35 -11.23
N ALA A 64 -3.05 -13.14 -12.53
CA ALA A 64 -4.38 -12.95 -13.10
C ALA A 64 -5.31 -14.14 -12.86
N ALA A 65 -4.79 -15.35 -12.98
CA ALA A 65 -5.56 -16.56 -12.72
C ALA A 65 -5.98 -16.71 -11.24
N ALA A 66 -5.17 -16.21 -10.31
CA ALA A 66 -5.39 -16.43 -8.88
C ALA A 66 -5.99 -15.22 -8.13
N LEU A 67 -5.76 -13.99 -8.60
CA LEU A 67 -6.08 -12.77 -7.87
C LEU A 67 -7.56 -12.62 -7.48
N PRO A 68 -8.56 -12.95 -8.32
CA PRO A 68 -9.96 -12.88 -7.91
C PRO A 68 -10.27 -13.77 -6.70
N ASN A 69 -9.77 -15.02 -6.69
CA ASN A 69 -9.96 -15.95 -5.58
C ASN A 69 -9.13 -15.53 -4.36
N ALA A 70 -7.93 -15.00 -4.57
CA ALA A 70 -7.09 -14.49 -3.49
C ALA A 70 -7.75 -13.30 -2.79
N TRP A 71 -8.36 -12.37 -3.55
CA TRP A 71 -9.13 -11.27 -3.00
C TRP A 71 -10.34 -11.76 -2.19
N ALA A 72 -11.13 -12.68 -2.75
CA ALA A 72 -12.25 -13.27 -2.03
C ALA A 72 -11.81 -13.94 -0.73
N THR A 73 -10.71 -14.70 -0.74
CA THR A 73 -10.13 -15.31 0.45
C THR A 73 -9.64 -14.27 1.44
N ALA A 74 -8.86 -13.28 0.97
CA ALA A 74 -8.33 -12.22 1.81
C ALA A 74 -9.41 -11.41 2.52
N THR A 75 -10.56 -11.23 1.87
CA THR A 75 -11.72 -10.50 2.39
C THR A 75 -12.75 -11.39 3.09
N ALA A 76 -12.42 -12.62 3.41
CA ALA A 76 -13.34 -13.60 4.02
C ALA A 76 -14.67 -13.77 3.24
N GLY A 77 -14.60 -13.74 1.91
CA GLY A 77 -15.73 -13.86 1.00
C GLY A 77 -16.59 -12.60 0.86
N ARG A 78 -16.21 -11.50 1.50
CA ARG A 78 -16.99 -10.24 1.51
C ARG A 78 -16.68 -9.34 0.32
N GLY A 79 -15.58 -9.59 -0.40
CA GLY A 79 -15.15 -8.83 -1.57
C GLY A 79 -15.06 -9.67 -2.82
N GLN A 80 -15.38 -9.06 -3.95
CA GLN A 80 -15.20 -9.63 -5.28
C GLN A 80 -14.24 -8.74 -6.09
N LEU A 81 -13.36 -9.37 -6.86
CA LEU A 81 -12.44 -8.70 -7.75
C LEU A 81 -12.61 -9.22 -9.17
N SER A 82 -12.71 -8.31 -10.11
CA SER A 82 -12.70 -8.62 -11.55
C SER A 82 -11.48 -8.01 -12.21
N LEU A 83 -10.92 -8.74 -13.17
CA LEU A 83 -9.84 -8.22 -14.02
C LEU A 83 -10.45 -7.62 -15.29
N ARG A 84 -10.05 -6.39 -15.62
CA ARG A 84 -10.57 -5.64 -16.76
C ARG A 84 -9.44 -4.78 -17.36
N THR A 85 -9.49 -4.53 -18.65
CA THR A 85 -8.58 -3.60 -19.33
C THR A 85 -8.86 -2.14 -19.01
N ASP A 86 -10.06 -1.85 -18.50
CA ASP A 86 -10.53 -0.53 -18.05
C ASP A 86 -10.82 -0.53 -16.53
N GLY A 87 -10.02 -1.25 -15.76
CA GLY A 87 -10.17 -1.36 -14.30
C GLY A 87 -9.98 -0.01 -13.59
N ASP A 88 -10.60 0.13 -12.42
CA ASP A 88 -10.52 1.34 -11.59
C ASP A 88 -9.12 1.54 -10.97
N ILE A 89 -8.33 0.47 -10.93
CA ILE A 89 -6.99 0.45 -10.37
C ILE A 89 -6.05 -0.22 -11.36
N ASP A 90 -5.00 0.50 -11.71
CA ASP A 90 -3.88 -0.05 -12.47
C ASP A 90 -2.91 -0.77 -11.54
N VAL A 91 -2.60 -2.03 -11.83
CA VAL A 91 -1.56 -2.81 -11.16
C VAL A 91 -0.50 -3.18 -12.19
N GLU A 92 0.65 -2.56 -12.07
CA GLU A 92 1.81 -2.79 -12.93
C GLU A 92 2.81 -3.72 -12.26
N LEU A 93 3.23 -4.76 -12.96
CA LEU A 93 4.40 -5.56 -12.58
C LEU A 93 5.65 -4.91 -13.13
N ASP A 94 6.50 -4.43 -12.24
CA ASP A 94 7.75 -3.75 -12.56
C ASP A 94 8.94 -4.70 -12.31
N GLY A 95 9.70 -4.99 -13.35
CA GLY A 95 10.86 -5.89 -13.31
C GLY A 95 12.09 -5.30 -12.61
N THR A 96 11.98 -4.19 -11.91
CA THR A 96 13.09 -3.60 -11.14
C THR A 96 13.01 -3.96 -9.67
N SER A 97 14.11 -3.73 -8.95
CA SER A 97 14.13 -3.80 -7.49
C SER A 97 13.64 -2.48 -6.89
N GLY A 98 12.76 -2.58 -5.92
CA GLY A 98 12.20 -1.42 -5.24
C GLY A 98 11.20 -1.77 -4.16
N THR A 99 10.56 -0.76 -3.60
CA THR A 99 9.44 -0.91 -2.68
C THR A 99 8.15 -0.72 -3.47
N SER A 100 7.31 -1.74 -3.47
CA SER A 100 5.97 -1.66 -4.07
C SER A 100 5.15 -0.58 -3.36
N ALA A 101 4.30 0.12 -4.09
CA ALA A 101 3.54 1.22 -3.53
C ALA A 101 2.28 1.54 -4.34
N LEU A 102 1.24 1.95 -3.61
CA LEU A 102 0.05 2.58 -4.18
C LEU A 102 0.31 4.07 -4.38
N THR A 103 0.13 4.54 -5.61
CA THR A 103 0.11 5.96 -5.95
C THR A 103 -1.30 6.39 -6.31
N GLN A 104 -1.77 7.50 -5.73
CA GLN A 104 -3.07 8.08 -6.06
C GLN A 104 -2.88 9.49 -6.60
N HIS A 105 -3.46 9.76 -7.75
CA HIS A 105 -3.54 11.11 -8.31
C HIS A 105 -4.91 11.70 -8.02
N SER A 106 -4.92 12.99 -7.69
CA SER A 106 -6.17 13.71 -7.45
C SER A 106 -6.17 15.06 -8.15
N SER A 107 -7.35 15.46 -8.62
CA SER A 107 -7.58 16.77 -9.23
C SER A 107 -8.90 17.32 -8.71
N GLY A 108 -8.91 18.60 -8.31
CA GLY A 108 -10.12 19.23 -7.75
C GLY A 108 -10.68 18.51 -6.51
N GLY A 109 -9.82 17.89 -5.70
CA GLY A 109 -10.22 17.15 -4.51
C GLY A 109 -10.82 15.76 -4.78
N LYS A 110 -10.81 15.30 -6.01
CA LYS A 110 -11.27 13.94 -6.39
C LYS A 110 -10.08 13.10 -6.83
N VAL A 111 -10.04 11.83 -6.41
CA VAL A 111 -9.05 10.87 -6.94
C VAL A 111 -9.41 10.57 -8.39
N THR A 112 -8.45 10.80 -9.30
CA THR A 112 -8.62 10.64 -10.74
C THR A 112 -8.03 9.33 -11.26
N SER A 113 -7.00 8.80 -10.59
CA SER A 113 -6.43 7.49 -10.92
C SER A 113 -5.73 6.89 -9.72
N ARG A 114 -5.60 5.58 -9.72
CA ARG A 114 -4.83 4.78 -8.77
C ARG A 114 -3.94 3.84 -9.53
N LYS A 115 -2.67 3.80 -9.15
CA LYS A 115 -1.70 2.89 -9.71
C LYS A 115 -0.92 2.22 -8.57
N ILE A 116 -0.81 0.90 -8.66
CA ILE A 116 0.07 0.10 -7.82
C ILE A 116 1.25 -0.34 -8.67
N ALA A 117 2.45 0.03 -8.27
CA ALA A 117 3.68 -0.52 -8.83
C ALA A 117 4.12 -1.68 -7.95
N VAL A 118 4.22 -2.87 -8.51
CA VAL A 118 4.65 -4.09 -7.82
C VAL A 118 6.01 -4.47 -8.35
N HIS A 119 7.05 -4.25 -7.56
CA HIS A 119 8.40 -4.64 -7.90
C HIS A 119 8.56 -6.15 -7.77
N THR A 120 9.10 -6.81 -8.80
CA THR A 120 9.23 -8.27 -8.85
C THR A 120 10.59 -8.77 -8.38
N VAL A 121 11.47 -7.83 -8.01
CA VAL A 121 12.82 -8.09 -7.52
C VAL A 121 13.02 -7.42 -6.16
N ASP A 122 13.63 -8.12 -5.21
CA ASP A 122 14.04 -7.64 -3.89
C ASP A 122 15.58 -7.75 -3.79
N GLY A 123 16.27 -6.64 -3.93
CA GLY A 123 17.72 -6.60 -4.08
C GLY A 123 18.17 -7.34 -5.35
N SER A 124 18.70 -8.55 -5.20
CA SER A 124 19.07 -9.45 -6.31
C SER A 124 18.18 -10.70 -6.41
N ARG A 125 17.15 -10.80 -5.56
CA ARG A 125 16.27 -11.95 -5.46
C ARG A 125 15.00 -11.73 -6.25
N HIS A 126 14.68 -12.62 -7.16
CA HIS A 126 13.39 -12.65 -7.84
C HIS A 126 12.29 -13.13 -6.89
N LEU A 127 11.19 -12.37 -6.81
CA LEU A 127 10.06 -12.73 -5.98
C LEU A 127 9.22 -13.84 -6.62
N ALA A 128 8.71 -14.74 -5.80
CA ALA A 128 7.79 -15.78 -6.21
C ALA A 128 6.34 -15.29 -6.26
N VAL A 129 5.47 -16.00 -6.99
CA VAL A 129 4.05 -15.66 -7.15
C VAL A 129 3.33 -15.43 -5.79
N PRO A 130 3.53 -16.26 -4.74
CA PRO A 130 2.90 -16.01 -3.44
C PRO A 130 3.31 -14.69 -2.79
N GLU A 131 4.57 -14.28 -2.93
CA GLU A 131 5.07 -13.00 -2.43
C GLU A 131 4.47 -11.82 -3.19
N LEU A 132 4.44 -11.92 -4.51
CA LEU A 132 3.82 -10.90 -5.36
C LEU A 132 2.31 -10.80 -5.09
N MET A 133 1.62 -11.92 -4.89
CA MET A 133 0.21 -11.95 -4.54
C MET A 133 -0.04 -11.22 -3.23
N ALA A 134 0.73 -11.54 -2.18
CA ALA A 134 0.61 -10.86 -0.89
C ALA A 134 0.88 -9.35 -1.02
N THR A 135 1.87 -8.96 -1.83
CA THR A 135 2.17 -7.56 -2.12
C THR A 135 1.00 -6.86 -2.82
N VAL A 136 0.43 -7.46 -3.87
CA VAL A 136 -0.74 -6.88 -4.57
C VAL A 136 -1.90 -6.69 -3.62
N LEU A 137 -2.23 -7.70 -2.80
CA LEU A 137 -3.32 -7.62 -1.82
C LEU A 137 -3.06 -6.54 -0.76
N HIS A 138 -1.82 -6.42 -0.29
CA HIS A 138 -1.39 -5.39 0.66
C HIS A 138 -1.58 -3.98 0.08
N GLU A 139 -1.06 -3.73 -1.11
CA GLU A 139 -1.16 -2.43 -1.76
C GLU A 139 -2.62 -2.07 -2.11
N LEU A 140 -3.44 -3.05 -2.48
CA LEU A 140 -4.88 -2.86 -2.63
C LEU A 140 -5.52 -2.44 -1.31
N GLY A 141 -5.09 -3.04 -0.19
CA GLY A 141 -5.56 -2.69 1.14
C GLY A 141 -5.36 -1.22 1.51
N HIS A 142 -4.27 -0.59 1.07
CA HIS A 142 -3.98 0.83 1.31
C HIS A 142 -5.02 1.80 0.73
N ILE A 143 -5.91 1.36 -0.14
CA ILE A 143 -6.99 2.20 -0.66
C ILE A 143 -7.99 2.55 0.46
N TRP A 144 -8.20 1.65 1.42
CA TRP A 144 -9.22 1.80 2.47
C TRP A 144 -8.66 1.75 3.89
N CYS A 145 -7.51 1.13 4.10
CA CYS A 145 -6.86 0.89 5.39
C CYS A 145 -5.45 1.52 5.36
N CYS A 146 -4.75 1.86 6.38
CA CYS A 146 -5.13 1.90 7.79
C CYS A 146 -4.83 3.32 8.26
N PHE A 147 -5.84 4.09 8.59
CA PHE A 147 -5.71 5.53 8.83
C PHE A 147 -6.09 5.94 10.26
N GLY A 148 -6.45 4.97 11.09
CA GLY A 148 -6.92 5.19 12.45
C GLY A 148 -5.82 5.34 13.51
N PRO A 149 -6.18 5.57 14.78
CA PRO A 149 -5.24 5.56 15.89
C PRO A 149 -4.50 4.22 16.00
N GLY A 150 -3.19 4.25 16.25
CA GLY A 150 -2.34 3.06 16.32
C GLY A 150 -1.77 2.62 14.99
N THR A 151 -2.00 3.38 13.92
CA THR A 151 -1.38 3.16 12.61
C THR A 151 -0.19 4.09 12.39
N LYS A 152 0.78 3.62 11.62
CA LYS A 152 1.90 4.41 11.13
C LYS A 152 2.12 4.12 9.65
N ASP A 153 2.19 5.16 8.85
CA ASP A 153 2.44 5.08 7.40
C ASP A 153 1.48 4.13 6.66
N GLY A 154 0.21 4.09 7.09
CA GLY A 154 -0.80 3.22 6.49
C GLY A 154 -0.74 1.76 6.95
N HIS A 155 -0.04 1.46 8.04
CA HIS A 155 0.12 0.12 8.59
C HIS A 155 -0.19 0.08 10.08
N TRP A 156 -0.56 -1.08 10.59
CA TRP A 156 -0.63 -1.32 12.02
C TRP A 156 0.77 -1.43 12.61
N ALA A 157 1.07 -0.61 13.63
CA ALA A 157 2.39 -0.56 14.26
C ALA A 157 2.58 -1.61 15.38
N GLU A 158 1.53 -2.33 15.76
CA GLU A 158 1.60 -3.35 16.80
C GLU A 158 2.35 -4.57 16.28
N THR A 159 3.39 -4.99 17.00
CA THR A 159 4.08 -6.23 16.69
C THR A 159 3.22 -7.39 17.20
N PRO A 160 2.61 -8.20 16.33
CA PRO A 160 1.80 -9.31 16.79
C PRO A 160 2.68 -10.37 17.45
N THR A 161 2.19 -10.93 18.55
CA THR A 161 2.83 -12.03 19.25
C THR A 161 2.71 -13.37 18.52
N ASP A 162 1.77 -13.42 17.56
CA ASP A 162 1.52 -14.60 16.73
C ASP A 162 1.34 -14.19 15.26
N PHE A 163 2.11 -14.83 14.39
CA PHE A 163 2.05 -14.58 12.94
C PHE A 163 0.77 -15.08 12.27
N SER A 164 0.00 -15.96 12.90
CA SER A 164 -1.29 -16.40 12.39
C SER A 164 -2.38 -15.34 12.51
N SER A 165 -2.17 -14.35 13.38
CA SER A 165 -3.07 -13.20 13.60
C SER A 165 -2.68 -11.94 12.81
N VAL A 166 -1.59 -12.01 12.02
CA VAL A 166 -1.12 -10.87 11.23
C VAL A 166 -1.97 -10.72 9.99
N GLY A 167 -2.74 -9.64 9.92
CA GLY A 167 -3.40 -9.23 8.69
C GLY A 167 -2.41 -8.71 7.64
N LEU A 168 -2.90 -8.53 6.42
CA LEU A 168 -2.09 -8.06 5.30
C LEU A 168 -1.49 -6.65 5.50
N MET A 169 -2.11 -5.82 6.37
CA MET A 169 -1.70 -4.42 6.57
C MET A 169 -0.74 -4.21 7.75
N TYR A 170 -0.07 -5.24 8.21
CA TYR A 170 1.03 -5.08 9.18
C TYR A 170 2.36 -4.76 8.49
N SER A 171 3.14 -3.89 9.09
CA SER A 171 4.49 -3.56 8.63
C SER A 171 5.56 -4.11 9.60
N PRO A 172 6.64 -4.69 9.08
CA PRO A 172 6.88 -5.02 7.68
C PRO A 172 6.10 -6.28 7.27
N MET A 173 5.55 -6.28 6.06
CA MET A 173 4.94 -7.48 5.48
C MET A 173 6.06 -8.48 5.14
N ASN A 174 6.31 -9.41 6.02
CA ASN A 174 7.37 -10.40 5.86
C ASN A 174 6.79 -11.75 5.48
N CYS A 175 7.03 -12.18 4.27
CA CYS A 175 6.89 -13.58 3.90
C CYS A 175 7.97 -14.39 4.60
N ARG A 176 7.60 -15.49 5.25
CA ARG A 176 8.58 -16.39 5.86
C ARG A 176 9.21 -17.27 4.79
N ALA A 177 10.52 -17.25 4.71
CA ALA A 177 11.23 -18.26 3.95
C ALA A 177 10.99 -19.64 4.60
N SER A 178 10.39 -20.56 3.83
CA SER A 178 10.30 -21.95 4.26
C SER A 178 11.39 -22.76 3.58
N ARG A 179 12.04 -23.67 4.33
CA ARG A 179 13.10 -24.52 3.79
C ARG A 179 12.51 -25.46 2.72
N GLY A 180 12.81 -25.17 1.45
CA GLY A 180 12.48 -26.04 0.33
C GLY A 180 11.03 -25.97 -0.18
N SER A 181 10.25 -24.96 0.23
CA SER A 181 8.91 -24.68 -0.28
C SER A 181 8.73 -23.18 -0.56
N ASP A 182 7.64 -22.84 -1.24
CA ASP A 182 7.27 -21.44 -1.47
C ASP A 182 7.18 -20.65 -0.16
N PRO A 183 7.54 -19.34 -0.18
CA PRO A 183 7.44 -18.52 1.00
C PRO A 183 5.99 -18.45 1.51
N ILE A 184 5.84 -18.53 2.83
CA ILE A 184 4.54 -18.38 3.49
C ILE A 184 4.32 -16.92 3.76
N CYS A 185 3.34 -16.33 3.07
CA CYS A 185 2.96 -14.93 3.19
C CYS A 185 1.63 -14.76 3.90
N PRO A 186 1.40 -13.59 4.57
CA PRO A 186 0.05 -13.19 4.96
C PRO A 186 -0.87 -13.19 3.73
N SER A 187 -2.07 -13.74 3.88
CA SER A 187 -3.00 -13.90 2.75
C SER A 187 -4.41 -13.43 3.07
N VAL A 188 -4.66 -12.94 4.29
CA VAL A 188 -5.98 -12.52 4.75
C VAL A 188 -5.90 -11.17 5.46
N PHE A 189 -6.94 -10.36 5.32
CA PHE A 189 -7.14 -9.17 6.14
C PHE A 189 -7.70 -9.59 7.51
N SER A 190 -7.26 -8.93 8.55
CA SER A 190 -7.84 -9.07 9.88
C SER A 190 -9.26 -8.47 9.93
N GLU A 191 -10.08 -8.85 10.91
CA GLU A 191 -11.42 -8.28 11.10
C GLU A 191 -11.39 -6.75 11.27
N ARG A 192 -10.34 -6.22 11.88
CA ARG A 192 -10.13 -4.78 12.02
C ARG A 192 -9.91 -4.10 10.67
N GLU A 193 -9.08 -4.69 9.81
CA GLU A 193 -8.82 -4.20 8.46
C GLU A 193 -10.08 -4.28 7.59
N LEU A 194 -10.81 -5.40 7.67
CA LEU A 194 -12.08 -5.58 6.97
C LEU A 194 -13.13 -4.53 7.40
N ALA A 195 -13.17 -4.20 8.69
CA ALA A 195 -14.06 -3.16 9.19
C ALA A 195 -13.72 -1.77 8.63
N GLU A 196 -12.42 -1.43 8.53
CA GLU A 196 -11.99 -0.18 7.89
C GLU A 196 -12.31 -0.14 6.40
N MET A 197 -12.19 -1.28 5.72
CA MET A 197 -12.57 -1.45 4.31
C MET A 197 -14.10 -1.41 4.11
N ARG A 198 -14.89 -1.29 5.19
CA ARG A 198 -16.36 -1.37 5.20
C ARG A 198 -16.89 -2.72 4.68
N LEU A 199 -16.12 -3.75 4.82
CA LEU A 199 -16.48 -5.13 4.57
C LEU A 199 -16.95 -5.79 5.87
N ASN A 200 -17.92 -5.17 6.55
CA ASN A 200 -18.50 -5.71 7.77
C ASN A 200 -19.25 -7.02 7.43
N GLY A 201 -19.14 -8.00 8.31
CA GLY A 201 -19.89 -9.23 8.18
C GLY A 201 -21.42 -8.98 8.19
N PRO A 202 -22.19 -10.00 7.80
CA PRO A 202 -23.64 -9.94 7.91
C PRO A 202 -24.11 -9.74 9.34
#